data_a4cd5a8719f28737c3ee0d830d94c322
#
_entry.id   a4cd5a8719f28737c3ee0d830d94c322
#
_cell.length_a   1.000
_cell.length_b   1.000
_cell.length_c   1.000
_cell.angle_alpha   90.00
_cell.angle_beta   90.00
_cell.angle_gamma   90.00
#
_symmetry.space_group_name_H-M   'P 1'
#
loop_
_entity.id
_entity.type
_entity.pdbx_description
1 polymer ?
#
loop_
_entity_poly.entity_id
_entity_poly.type
_entity_poly.pdbx_seq_one_letter_code
_entity_poly.pdbx_strand_id
1 'polypeptide(L)'
;MRLGRKNKKTESIKTVQTVLRETRNNSPIFSRFAIQTRTERQLYTTLRESVPIIDAALCKIIRLIGGFKIVTSSAESQKIADSFVKNVRTNGEMMGLESFVLCYLDSLLTYGQAVGEIVPDSDGEGICALYNASLDDVEIRADSSPLKLAVYTLGNGTAEEPKYPERIFATLLNPKPGTVCGTSILSGLPFVSSILLRIFESVKTNWERVGDIRFAVTLNPDSNGSAVSRENAQAVADEWKKAMRSDSVCDFVSVGDVSVKVIGAESDMPDCDIPVRHILEQIIAKLGIPPFLLGISWSSTERMSEQQADILTSELAYYRTVLEPVITKIVSAHLKMCGYNDSFKIEWDKINLQDAVELSQARLNNANAMNIERQIGAEVQNEG
;
A
#
# COMPACT_ATOMS: atom_id res chain seq x y z
N MET A 1 87.66 -13.94 10.89
CA MET A 1 86.51 -13.24 11.50
C MET A 1 85.64 -12.69 10.40
N ARG A 2 84.52 -13.33 10.12
CA ARG A 2 83.50 -12.85 9.14
C ARG A 2 82.30 -12.33 9.90
N LEU A 3 82.06 -11.02 9.82
CA LEU A 3 80.91 -10.35 10.40
C LEU A 3 79.67 -10.61 9.53
N GLY A 4 78.69 -11.35 10.10
CA GLY A 4 77.44 -11.60 9.47
C GLY A 4 76.51 -10.32 9.42
N ARG A 5 76.13 -9.91 8.21
CA ARG A 5 75.08 -8.90 7.99
C ARG A 5 73.74 -9.49 8.33
N LYS A 6 73.07 -9.00 9.39
CA LYS A 6 71.64 -9.23 9.62
C LYS A 6 70.82 -8.52 8.60
N ASN A 7 70.16 -9.27 7.73
CA ASN A 7 69.05 -8.74 6.85
C ASN A 7 67.90 -8.35 7.72
N LYS A 8 67.57 -7.06 7.82
CA LYS A 8 66.28 -6.57 8.27
C LYS A 8 65.23 -6.96 7.24
N LYS A 9 64.29 -7.85 7.58
CA LYS A 9 63.06 -8.09 6.83
C LYS A 9 62.24 -6.80 6.90
N THR A 10 62.05 -6.17 5.76
CA THR A 10 61.07 -5.08 5.59
C THR A 10 59.69 -5.75 5.59
N GLU A 11 58.92 -5.54 6.65
CA GLU A 11 57.49 -5.89 6.65
C GLU A 11 56.78 -5.00 5.66
N SER A 12 56.25 -5.58 4.60
CA SER A 12 55.36 -4.90 3.66
C SER A 12 54.02 -4.66 4.36
N ILE A 13 53.72 -3.41 4.62
CA ILE A 13 52.40 -2.98 5.08
C ILE A 13 51.43 -3.27 3.94
N LYS A 14 50.58 -4.28 4.12
CA LYS A 14 49.43 -4.51 3.22
C LYS A 14 48.38 -3.47 3.51
N THR A 15 48.32 -2.40 2.72
CA THR A 15 47.46 -1.24 2.96
C THR A 15 46.16 -1.21 2.18
N VAL A 16 45.81 -2.23 1.42
CA VAL A 16 44.50 -2.26 0.72
C VAL A 16 43.88 -3.64 0.82
N GLN A 17 42.85 -3.79 1.64
CA GLN A 17 41.91 -4.87 1.51
C GLN A 17 40.73 -4.35 0.65
N THR A 18 40.64 -4.84 -0.57
CA THR A 18 39.45 -4.67 -1.38
C THR A 18 38.39 -5.58 -0.79
N VAL A 19 37.43 -5.00 -0.07
CA VAL A 19 36.24 -5.72 0.34
C VAL A 19 35.41 -5.88 -0.92
N LEU A 20 35.38 -7.06 -1.50
CA LEU A 20 34.42 -7.46 -2.52
C LEU A 20 33.02 -7.34 -1.89
N ARG A 21 32.28 -6.30 -2.25
CA ARG A 21 30.85 -6.27 -2.02
C ARG A 21 30.28 -7.41 -2.88
N GLU A 22 29.85 -8.48 -2.24
CA GLU A 22 28.97 -9.44 -2.89
C GLU A 22 27.70 -8.71 -3.31
N THR A 23 27.64 -8.31 -4.57
CA THR A 23 26.38 -7.98 -5.20
C THR A 23 25.59 -9.28 -5.29
N ARG A 24 24.74 -9.52 -4.31
CA ARG A 24 23.69 -10.53 -4.44
C ARG A 24 22.81 -10.13 -5.60
N ASN A 25 23.12 -10.62 -6.79
CA ASN A 25 22.29 -10.51 -7.99
C ASN A 25 21.08 -11.45 -7.91
N ASN A 26 20.38 -11.45 -6.78
CA ASN A 26 19.03 -11.99 -6.71
C ASN A 26 18.06 -10.82 -6.89
N SER A 27 17.95 -10.35 -8.13
CA SER A 27 16.85 -9.45 -8.48
C SER A 27 15.55 -10.27 -8.47
N PRO A 28 14.62 -10.02 -7.53
CA PRO A 28 13.35 -10.74 -7.48
C PRO A 28 12.44 -10.44 -8.68
N ILE A 29 12.86 -9.56 -9.58
CA ILE A 29 12.13 -9.17 -10.81
C ILE A 29 11.87 -10.37 -11.72
N PHE A 30 12.76 -11.37 -11.74
CA PHE A 30 12.70 -12.52 -12.63
C PHE A 30 12.15 -13.80 -11.99
N SER A 31 11.84 -13.79 -10.69
CA SER A 31 11.17 -14.92 -10.09
C SER A 31 9.72 -14.98 -10.60
N ARG A 32 9.40 -15.95 -11.41
CA ARG A 32 8.03 -16.26 -11.82
C ARG A 32 7.27 -16.76 -10.57
N PHE A 33 6.45 -15.91 -9.98
CA PHE A 33 5.52 -16.31 -8.95
C PHE A 33 4.39 -17.13 -9.59
N ALA A 34 4.54 -18.44 -9.61
CA ALA A 34 3.59 -19.33 -10.24
C ALA A 34 2.35 -19.62 -9.37
N ILE A 35 2.46 -19.44 -8.05
CA ILE A 35 1.41 -19.69 -7.06
C ILE A 35 1.54 -18.62 -5.97
N GLN A 36 0.42 -18.01 -5.56
CA GLN A 36 0.44 -17.13 -4.39
C GLN A 36 0.72 -17.95 -3.13
N THR A 37 1.96 -17.87 -2.69
CA THR A 37 2.39 -18.49 -1.45
C THR A 37 2.02 -17.59 -0.25
N ARG A 38 1.96 -18.18 0.94
CA ARG A 38 1.83 -17.42 2.19
C ARG A 38 2.89 -16.32 2.30
N THR A 39 4.12 -16.61 1.87
CA THR A 39 5.23 -15.64 1.83
C THR A 39 4.93 -14.44 0.93
N GLU A 40 4.27 -14.64 -0.21
CA GLU A 40 3.88 -13.55 -1.11
C GLU A 40 2.80 -12.67 -0.50
N ARG A 41 1.79 -13.27 0.17
CA ARG A 41 0.76 -12.52 0.90
C ARG A 41 1.37 -11.67 2.03
N GLN A 42 2.27 -12.26 2.82
CA GLN A 42 3.02 -11.54 3.85
C GLN A 42 3.84 -10.39 3.28
N LEU A 43 4.44 -10.58 2.10
CA LEU A 43 5.17 -9.51 1.41
C LEU A 43 4.24 -8.33 1.08
N TYR A 44 3.03 -8.58 0.55
CA TYR A 44 2.07 -7.52 0.25
C TYR A 44 1.55 -6.83 1.52
N THR A 45 1.30 -7.55 2.58
CA THR A 45 0.94 -6.97 3.88
C THR A 45 2.04 -6.05 4.41
N THR A 46 3.29 -6.56 4.47
CA THR A 46 4.45 -5.78 4.90
C THR A 46 4.68 -4.55 4.01
N LEU A 47 4.41 -4.67 2.71
CA LEU A 47 4.54 -3.56 1.78
C LEU A 47 3.56 -2.43 2.09
N ARG A 48 2.31 -2.75 2.41
CA ARG A 48 1.29 -1.77 2.84
C ARG A 48 1.69 -1.08 4.14
N GLU A 49 2.17 -1.86 5.12
CA GLU A 49 2.59 -1.34 6.43
C GLU A 49 3.84 -0.47 6.34
N SER A 50 4.78 -0.82 5.48
CA SER A 50 6.08 -0.14 5.37
C SER A 50 6.08 1.08 4.45
N VAL A 51 5.16 1.15 3.49
CA VAL A 51 5.09 2.22 2.49
C VAL A 51 3.72 2.91 2.54
N PRO A 52 3.56 3.96 3.37
CA PRO A 52 2.26 4.57 3.67
C PRO A 52 1.46 5.03 2.45
N ILE A 53 2.13 5.45 1.39
CA ILE A 53 1.47 5.91 0.15
C ILE A 53 0.72 4.77 -0.54
N ILE A 54 1.19 3.53 -0.43
CA ILE A 54 0.55 2.35 -1.02
C ILE A 54 -0.75 2.05 -0.27
N ASP A 55 -0.71 2.03 1.06
CA ASP A 55 -1.90 1.80 1.87
C ASP A 55 -2.93 2.92 1.71
N ALA A 56 -2.49 4.19 1.70
CA ALA A 56 -3.34 5.34 1.44
C ALA A 56 -4.05 5.24 0.09
N ALA A 57 -3.35 4.80 -0.96
CA ALA A 57 -3.93 4.61 -2.29
C ALA A 57 -5.00 3.51 -2.29
N LEU A 58 -4.72 2.35 -1.69
CA LEU A 58 -5.69 1.26 -1.57
C LEU A 58 -6.94 1.69 -0.80
N CYS A 59 -6.76 2.30 0.37
CA CYS A 59 -7.87 2.82 1.17
C CYS A 59 -8.73 3.85 0.41
N LYS A 60 -8.10 4.69 -0.42
CA LYS A 60 -8.83 5.64 -1.27
C LYS A 60 -9.64 4.93 -2.34
N ILE A 61 -9.05 3.98 -3.08
CA ILE A 61 -9.75 3.20 -4.11
C ILE A 61 -10.97 2.50 -3.50
N ILE A 62 -10.78 1.81 -2.36
CA ILE A 62 -11.86 1.08 -1.68
C ILE A 62 -13.00 2.01 -1.27
N ARG A 63 -12.71 3.19 -0.71
CA ARG A 63 -13.74 4.14 -0.30
C ARG A 63 -14.43 4.82 -1.48
N LEU A 64 -13.71 5.05 -2.57
CA LEU A 64 -14.25 5.69 -3.77
C LEU A 64 -15.14 4.75 -4.60
N ILE A 65 -15.15 3.44 -4.33
CA ILE A 65 -16.07 2.49 -4.99
C ILE A 65 -17.53 2.90 -4.79
N GLY A 66 -17.84 3.59 -3.68
CA GLY A 66 -19.16 4.07 -3.33
C GLY A 66 -20.12 2.98 -2.83
N GLY A 67 -21.30 3.40 -2.41
CA GLY A 67 -22.39 2.52 -1.99
C GLY A 67 -23.19 2.00 -3.20
N PHE A 68 -24.14 1.10 -2.90
CA PHE A 68 -25.08 0.58 -3.89
C PHE A 68 -26.43 0.28 -3.25
N LYS A 69 -27.46 0.18 -4.09
CA LYS A 69 -28.81 -0.20 -3.71
C LYS A 69 -29.26 -1.41 -4.50
N ILE A 70 -30.05 -2.24 -3.87
CA ILE A 70 -30.69 -3.37 -4.53
C ILE A 70 -32.11 -2.94 -4.88
N VAL A 71 -32.47 -3.00 -6.16
CA VAL A 71 -33.80 -2.65 -6.66
C VAL A 71 -34.46 -3.92 -7.15
N THR A 72 -35.51 -4.34 -6.45
CA THR A 72 -36.27 -5.57 -6.73
C THR A 72 -37.55 -5.27 -7.49
N SER A 73 -38.16 -6.30 -8.08
CA SER A 73 -39.40 -6.16 -8.86
C SER A 73 -40.65 -6.06 -8.00
N SER A 74 -40.64 -6.52 -6.73
CA SER A 74 -41.79 -6.42 -5.83
C SER A 74 -41.50 -5.55 -4.59
N ALA A 75 -42.52 -4.94 -4.03
CA ALA A 75 -42.40 -4.10 -2.84
C ALA A 75 -42.09 -4.91 -1.56
N GLU A 76 -42.45 -6.19 -1.53
CA GLU A 76 -42.22 -7.06 -0.41
C GLU A 76 -40.76 -7.52 -0.38
N SER A 77 -40.25 -8.02 -1.51
CA SER A 77 -38.85 -8.39 -1.64
C SER A 77 -37.91 -7.18 -1.49
N GLN A 78 -38.38 -5.95 -1.85
CA GLN A 78 -37.61 -4.71 -1.63
C GLN A 78 -37.36 -4.46 -0.13
N LYS A 79 -38.39 -4.59 0.71
CA LYS A 79 -38.24 -4.39 2.16
C LYS A 79 -37.25 -5.38 2.78
N ILE A 80 -37.32 -6.63 2.32
CA ILE A 80 -36.40 -7.70 2.79
C ILE A 80 -34.98 -7.40 2.35
N ALA A 81 -34.78 -7.04 1.07
CA ALA A 81 -33.46 -6.68 0.55
C ALA A 81 -32.89 -5.46 1.27
N ASP A 82 -33.67 -4.38 1.48
CA ASP A 82 -33.23 -3.17 2.19
C ASP A 82 -32.84 -3.47 3.65
N SER A 83 -33.61 -4.31 4.33
CA SER A 83 -33.31 -4.74 5.69
C SER A 83 -32.03 -5.57 5.74
N PHE A 84 -31.88 -6.51 4.81
CA PHE A 84 -30.70 -7.35 4.71
C PHE A 84 -29.43 -6.54 4.43
N VAL A 85 -29.46 -5.67 3.42
CA VAL A 85 -28.31 -4.83 3.05
C VAL A 85 -27.80 -4.01 4.23
N LYS A 86 -28.70 -3.51 5.08
CA LYS A 86 -28.34 -2.68 6.24
C LYS A 86 -27.90 -3.49 7.46
N ASN A 87 -28.54 -4.62 7.73
CA ASN A 87 -28.49 -5.28 9.04
C ASN A 87 -27.72 -6.60 9.06
N VAL A 88 -27.29 -7.14 7.93
CA VAL A 88 -26.51 -8.38 7.92
C VAL A 88 -25.21 -8.22 8.70
N ARG A 89 -24.89 -9.16 9.57
CA ARG A 89 -23.63 -9.16 10.31
C ARG A 89 -22.48 -9.47 9.37
N THR A 90 -21.34 -8.80 9.57
CA THR A 90 -20.15 -8.98 8.75
C THR A 90 -18.92 -9.07 9.64
N ASN A 91 -18.10 -10.08 9.47
CA ASN A 91 -16.80 -10.23 10.16
C ASN A 91 -16.87 -9.99 11.69
N GLY A 92 -17.88 -10.53 12.35
CA GLY A 92 -18.09 -10.37 13.79
C GLY A 92 -19.01 -9.21 14.14
N GLU A 93 -18.51 -8.02 14.40
CA GLU A 93 -19.31 -6.89 14.89
C GLU A 93 -19.71 -5.87 13.83
N MET A 94 -19.15 -5.97 12.61
CA MET A 94 -19.49 -5.06 11.52
C MET A 94 -20.90 -5.39 11.00
N MET A 95 -21.57 -4.36 10.45
CA MET A 95 -22.94 -4.49 9.93
C MET A 95 -23.00 -4.00 8.49
N GLY A 96 -23.89 -4.62 7.72
CA GLY A 96 -24.23 -4.24 6.36
C GLY A 96 -23.42 -4.96 5.28
N LEU A 97 -24.11 -5.21 4.17
CA LEU A 97 -23.53 -5.84 2.98
C LEU A 97 -22.40 -5.00 2.38
N GLU A 98 -22.49 -3.67 2.46
CA GLU A 98 -21.44 -2.76 1.99
C GLU A 98 -20.13 -2.99 2.76
N SER A 99 -20.20 -3.17 4.09
CA SER A 99 -19.01 -3.46 4.91
C SER A 99 -18.33 -4.76 4.47
N PHE A 100 -19.12 -5.81 4.16
CA PHE A 100 -18.60 -7.04 3.60
C PHE A 100 -17.89 -6.80 2.26
N VAL A 101 -18.53 -6.06 1.35
CA VAL A 101 -18.01 -5.78 0.00
C VAL A 101 -16.71 -4.99 0.05
N LEU A 102 -16.59 -4.01 0.96
CA LEU A 102 -15.36 -3.22 1.13
C LEU A 102 -14.21 -4.09 1.64
N CYS A 103 -14.44 -4.95 2.63
CA CYS A 103 -13.42 -5.91 3.11
C CYS A 103 -13.05 -6.95 2.03
N TYR A 104 -14.03 -7.40 1.26
CA TYR A 104 -13.81 -8.33 0.16
C TYR A 104 -12.96 -7.69 -0.95
N LEU A 105 -13.25 -6.43 -1.29
CA LEU A 105 -12.47 -5.66 -2.26
C LEU A 105 -11.05 -5.40 -1.76
N ASP A 106 -10.86 -5.11 -0.47
CA ASP A 106 -9.52 -4.92 0.12
C ASP A 106 -8.65 -6.16 -0.06
N SER A 107 -9.20 -7.34 0.25
CA SER A 107 -8.52 -8.62 0.00
C SER A 107 -8.22 -8.83 -1.49
N LEU A 108 -9.19 -8.53 -2.34
CA LEU A 108 -9.08 -8.71 -3.79
C LEU A 108 -7.98 -7.81 -4.40
N LEU A 109 -7.90 -6.56 -4.00
CA LEU A 109 -6.87 -5.63 -4.47
C LEU A 109 -5.48 -5.97 -3.92
N THR A 110 -5.41 -6.29 -2.63
CA THR A 110 -4.15 -6.57 -1.94
C THR A 110 -3.52 -7.88 -2.41
N TYR A 111 -4.33 -8.94 -2.53
CA TYR A 111 -3.81 -10.28 -2.81
C TYR A 111 -4.16 -10.80 -4.21
N GLY A 112 -5.03 -10.09 -4.95
CA GLY A 112 -5.54 -10.54 -6.24
C GLY A 112 -6.64 -11.59 -6.13
N GLN A 113 -7.03 -11.95 -4.91
CA GLN A 113 -8.05 -12.95 -4.65
C GLN A 113 -8.77 -12.65 -3.34
N ALA A 114 -10.04 -13.04 -3.27
CA ALA A 114 -10.85 -12.92 -2.08
C ALA A 114 -11.75 -14.13 -1.95
N VAL A 115 -12.04 -14.53 -0.70
CA VAL A 115 -12.92 -15.63 -0.36
C VAL A 115 -13.96 -15.17 0.64
N GLY A 116 -15.22 -15.48 0.37
CA GLY A 116 -16.32 -15.16 1.24
C GLY A 116 -17.16 -16.39 1.58
N GLU A 117 -17.82 -16.35 2.74
CA GLU A 117 -18.71 -17.38 3.22
C GLU A 117 -20.06 -16.76 3.61
N ILE A 118 -21.13 -17.46 3.24
CA ILE A 118 -22.51 -17.15 3.62
C ILE A 118 -22.87 -18.02 4.83
N VAL A 119 -23.23 -17.38 5.93
CA VAL A 119 -23.70 -18.06 7.13
C VAL A 119 -25.21 -17.92 7.21
N PRO A 120 -25.99 -18.99 6.96
CA PRO A 120 -27.44 -18.95 7.08
C PRO A 120 -27.87 -18.86 8.54
N ASP A 121 -29.09 -18.40 8.75
CA ASP A 121 -29.72 -18.45 10.07
C ASP A 121 -29.98 -19.89 10.52
N SER A 122 -30.16 -20.09 11.83
CA SER A 122 -30.46 -21.40 12.44
C SER A 122 -31.69 -22.05 11.84
N ASP A 123 -32.70 -21.27 11.52
CA ASP A 123 -33.97 -21.70 10.98
C ASP A 123 -33.96 -21.85 9.45
N GLY A 124 -32.88 -21.40 8.80
CA GLY A 124 -32.71 -21.44 7.33
C GLY A 124 -33.55 -20.44 6.56
N GLU A 125 -34.22 -19.52 7.24
CA GLU A 125 -35.11 -18.49 6.64
C GLU A 125 -34.37 -17.27 6.08
N GLY A 126 -33.05 -17.26 6.16
CA GLY A 126 -32.23 -16.15 5.63
C GLY A 126 -30.74 -16.29 5.90
N ILE A 127 -29.99 -15.26 5.56
CA ILE A 127 -28.57 -15.15 5.87
C ILE A 127 -28.42 -14.31 7.14
N CYS A 128 -27.80 -14.88 8.17
CA CYS A 128 -27.55 -14.19 9.43
C CYS A 128 -26.23 -13.44 9.43
N ALA A 129 -25.21 -13.96 8.73
CA ALA A 129 -23.90 -13.32 8.68
C ALA A 129 -23.16 -13.59 7.35
N LEU A 130 -22.23 -12.72 7.05
CA LEU A 130 -21.25 -12.85 5.96
C LEU A 130 -19.84 -12.80 6.55
N TYR A 131 -18.96 -13.64 6.05
CA TYR A 131 -17.60 -13.75 6.54
C TYR A 131 -16.60 -13.62 5.39
N ASN A 132 -15.59 -12.77 5.53
CA ASN A 132 -14.44 -12.70 4.65
C ASN A 132 -13.35 -13.63 5.20
N ALA A 133 -13.09 -14.74 4.52
CA ALA A 133 -12.12 -15.72 4.98
C ALA A 133 -10.67 -15.18 4.83
N SER A 134 -9.84 -15.51 5.82
CA SER A 134 -8.40 -15.28 5.71
C SER A 134 -7.83 -16.21 4.65
N LEU A 135 -7.03 -15.64 3.73
CA LEU A 135 -6.36 -16.42 2.70
C LEU A 135 -5.26 -17.34 3.26
N ASP A 136 -4.90 -17.19 4.53
CA ASP A 136 -3.98 -18.11 5.21
C ASP A 136 -4.67 -19.39 5.69
N ASP A 137 -6.00 -19.35 5.80
CA ASP A 137 -6.83 -20.46 6.27
C ASP A 137 -7.53 -21.20 5.14
N VAL A 138 -7.38 -20.72 3.90
CA VAL A 138 -8.04 -21.31 2.73
C VAL A 138 -7.08 -21.47 1.54
N GLU A 139 -7.36 -22.44 0.69
CA GLU A 139 -6.65 -22.68 -0.58
C GLU A 139 -7.65 -22.77 -1.73
N ILE A 140 -7.42 -22.00 -2.80
CA ILE A 140 -8.25 -22.00 -4.00
C ILE A 140 -7.61 -22.95 -5.01
N ARG A 141 -8.39 -23.92 -5.51
CA ARG A 141 -7.98 -24.88 -6.54
C ARG A 141 -8.96 -24.88 -7.71
N ALA A 142 -8.51 -25.38 -8.84
CA ALA A 142 -9.46 -25.77 -9.89
C ALA A 142 -10.19 -27.05 -9.44
N ASP A 143 -11.51 -27.05 -9.57
CA ASP A 143 -12.33 -28.23 -9.40
C ASP A 143 -12.19 -29.17 -10.61
N SER A 144 -13.06 -30.16 -10.75
CA SER A 144 -13.17 -31.07 -11.87
C SER A 144 -13.18 -30.41 -13.26
N SER A 145 -13.49 -29.11 -13.32
CA SER A 145 -13.42 -28.27 -14.51
C SER A 145 -12.58 -27.03 -14.24
N PRO A 146 -11.73 -26.58 -15.17
CA PRO A 146 -10.98 -25.34 -15.05
C PRO A 146 -11.87 -24.09 -15.00
N LEU A 147 -13.17 -24.23 -15.27
CA LEU A 147 -14.18 -23.16 -15.19
C LEU A 147 -14.79 -23.04 -13.79
N LYS A 148 -14.49 -23.96 -12.88
CA LYS A 148 -15.06 -23.97 -11.54
C LYS A 148 -13.94 -23.96 -10.49
N LEU A 149 -14.02 -22.98 -9.60
CA LEU A 149 -13.11 -22.85 -8.47
C LEU A 149 -13.67 -23.64 -7.28
N ALA A 150 -12.81 -24.40 -6.60
CA ALA A 150 -13.07 -25.03 -5.33
C ALA A 150 -12.20 -24.37 -4.25
N VAL A 151 -12.78 -24.17 -3.08
CA VAL A 151 -12.09 -23.60 -1.92
C VAL A 151 -11.97 -24.69 -0.88
N TYR A 152 -10.74 -24.95 -0.43
CA TYR A 152 -10.41 -25.88 0.63
C TYR A 152 -10.03 -25.11 1.89
N THR A 153 -10.38 -25.63 3.05
CA THR A 153 -9.94 -25.11 4.35
C THR A 153 -8.60 -25.73 4.73
N LEU A 154 -7.70 -24.93 5.27
CA LEU A 154 -6.39 -25.37 5.73
C LEU A 154 -6.45 -25.68 7.24
N GLY A 155 -6.74 -26.93 7.60
CA GLY A 155 -6.68 -27.40 8.98
C GLY A 155 -5.38 -28.17 9.25
N ASN A 156 -4.61 -27.77 10.27
CA ASN A 156 -3.36 -28.44 10.67
C ASN A 156 -2.36 -28.71 9.51
N GLY A 157 -2.34 -27.82 8.49
CA GLY A 157 -1.45 -27.93 7.33
C GLY A 157 -1.94 -28.89 6.23
N THR A 158 -3.12 -29.48 6.38
CA THR A 158 -3.80 -30.29 5.35
C THR A 158 -4.98 -29.51 4.76
N ALA A 159 -5.15 -29.62 3.45
CA ALA A 159 -6.30 -29.03 2.76
C ALA A 159 -7.48 -29.99 2.84
N GLU A 160 -8.56 -29.56 3.48
CA GLU A 160 -9.78 -30.33 3.67
C GLU A 160 -10.94 -29.66 2.91
N GLU A 161 -11.81 -30.48 2.33
CA GLU A 161 -13.02 -29.96 1.70
C GLU A 161 -13.96 -29.39 2.79
N PRO A 162 -14.47 -28.16 2.62
CA PRO A 162 -15.37 -27.57 3.61
C PRO A 162 -16.69 -28.33 3.66
N LYS A 163 -17.28 -28.38 4.85
CA LYS A 163 -18.54 -29.11 5.09
C LYS A 163 -19.69 -28.62 4.19
N TYR A 164 -19.68 -27.35 3.81
CA TYR A 164 -20.71 -26.71 2.99
C TYR A 164 -20.09 -25.89 1.88
N PRO A 165 -19.52 -26.50 0.81
CA PRO A 165 -18.79 -25.80 -0.24
C PRO A 165 -19.68 -24.82 -1.02
N GLU A 166 -21.02 -25.05 -1.08
CA GLU A 166 -21.98 -24.17 -1.74
C GLU A 166 -22.12 -22.80 -1.09
N ARG A 167 -21.77 -22.66 0.19
CA ARG A 167 -21.82 -21.42 0.96
C ARG A 167 -20.58 -20.56 0.77
N ILE A 168 -19.52 -21.14 0.22
CA ILE A 168 -18.24 -20.47 0.00
C ILE A 168 -18.15 -20.04 -1.45
N PHE A 169 -17.53 -18.90 -1.65
CA PHE A 169 -17.26 -18.37 -2.98
C PHE A 169 -15.92 -17.65 -3.01
N ALA A 170 -15.28 -17.69 -4.15
CA ALA A 170 -13.99 -17.03 -4.38
C ALA A 170 -14.05 -16.18 -5.65
N THR A 171 -13.31 -15.10 -5.65
CA THR A 171 -13.10 -14.22 -6.82
C THR A 171 -11.62 -14.05 -7.04
N LEU A 172 -11.21 -14.09 -8.30
CA LEU A 172 -9.85 -13.83 -8.75
C LEU A 172 -9.81 -12.53 -9.55
N LEU A 173 -8.91 -11.64 -9.20
CA LEU A 173 -8.66 -10.40 -9.95
C LEU A 173 -7.61 -10.67 -11.03
N ASN A 174 -7.91 -10.32 -12.28
CA ASN A 174 -7.00 -10.46 -13.42
C ASN A 174 -6.24 -11.80 -13.45
N PRO A 175 -6.95 -12.96 -13.42
CA PRO A 175 -6.30 -14.25 -13.42
C PRO A 175 -5.52 -14.46 -14.72
N LYS A 176 -4.33 -15.04 -14.63
CA LYS A 176 -3.56 -15.42 -15.79
C LYS A 176 -4.18 -16.67 -16.43
N PRO A 177 -4.24 -16.77 -17.77
CA PRO A 177 -4.76 -17.95 -18.43
C PRO A 177 -4.07 -19.23 -17.93
N GLY A 178 -4.88 -20.24 -17.59
CA GLY A 178 -4.38 -21.53 -17.10
C GLY A 178 -3.94 -21.55 -15.63
N THR A 179 -4.21 -20.50 -14.86
CA THR A 179 -3.92 -20.45 -13.43
C THR A 179 -5.20 -20.20 -12.64
N VAL A 180 -5.23 -20.66 -11.39
CA VAL A 180 -6.29 -20.38 -10.41
C VAL A 180 -5.88 -19.30 -9.41
N CYS A 181 -4.93 -18.47 -9.77
CA CYS A 181 -4.44 -17.38 -8.96
C CYS A 181 -4.74 -16.05 -9.61
N GLY A 182 -5.31 -15.14 -8.85
CA GLY A 182 -5.46 -13.75 -9.25
C GLY A 182 -4.14 -12.98 -9.20
N THR A 183 -4.12 -11.82 -9.78
CA THR A 183 -2.96 -10.93 -9.77
C THR A 183 -3.26 -9.72 -8.91
N SER A 184 -2.49 -9.54 -7.82
CA SER A 184 -2.55 -8.35 -6.97
C SER A 184 -2.22 -7.09 -7.76
N ILE A 185 -2.87 -5.97 -7.45
CA ILE A 185 -2.48 -4.67 -7.99
C ILE A 185 -1.10 -4.23 -7.46
N LEU A 186 -0.66 -4.79 -6.33
CA LEU A 186 0.66 -4.56 -5.74
C LEU A 186 1.78 -5.34 -6.44
N SER A 187 1.42 -6.23 -7.37
CA SER A 187 2.40 -7.00 -8.15
C SER A 187 3.38 -6.08 -8.88
N GLY A 188 4.68 -6.28 -8.66
CA GLY A 188 5.76 -5.46 -9.21
C GLY A 188 6.20 -4.30 -8.32
N LEU A 189 5.42 -3.89 -7.31
CA LEU A 189 5.80 -2.83 -6.38
C LEU A 189 6.91 -3.21 -5.37
N PRO A 190 7.08 -4.47 -4.93
CA PRO A 190 8.08 -4.81 -3.92
C PRO A 190 9.49 -4.36 -4.28
N PHE A 191 9.87 -4.49 -5.55
CA PHE A 191 11.19 -4.05 -6.01
C PHE A 191 11.36 -2.52 -5.92
N VAL A 192 10.42 -1.78 -6.48
CA VAL A 192 10.45 -0.31 -6.51
C VAL A 192 10.42 0.25 -5.09
N SER A 193 9.57 -0.30 -4.23
CA SER A 193 9.46 0.07 -2.83
C SER A 193 10.73 -0.23 -2.03
N SER A 194 11.42 -1.33 -2.34
CA SER A 194 12.69 -1.65 -1.67
C SER A 194 13.77 -0.59 -1.95
N ILE A 195 13.77 0.00 -3.13
CA ILE A 195 14.69 1.11 -3.48
C ILE A 195 14.29 2.36 -2.67
N LEU A 196 13.01 2.69 -2.61
CA LEU A 196 12.50 3.84 -1.83
C LEU A 196 12.91 3.74 -0.36
N LEU A 197 12.68 2.59 0.25
CA LEU A 197 13.03 2.34 1.66
C LEU A 197 14.54 2.45 1.90
N ARG A 198 15.38 1.98 0.98
CA ARG A 198 16.84 2.14 1.06
C ARG A 198 17.28 3.60 0.96
N ILE A 199 16.62 4.40 0.12
CA ILE A 199 16.89 5.84 0.04
C ILE A 199 16.55 6.49 1.38
N PHE A 200 15.37 6.22 1.96
CA PHE A 200 14.97 6.76 3.25
C PHE A 200 15.91 6.34 4.39
N GLU A 201 16.35 5.07 4.40
CA GLU A 201 17.33 4.60 5.37
C GLU A 201 18.68 5.31 5.22
N SER A 202 19.12 5.55 3.99
CA SER A 202 20.35 6.32 3.71
C SER A 202 20.20 7.78 4.13
N VAL A 203 19.07 8.41 3.86
CA VAL A 203 18.75 9.77 4.31
C VAL A 203 18.77 9.82 5.83
N LYS A 204 18.06 8.92 6.51
CA LYS A 204 18.06 8.82 7.99
C LYS A 204 19.49 8.71 8.55
N THR A 205 20.29 7.79 8.03
CA THR A 205 21.68 7.58 8.48
C THR A 205 22.55 8.82 8.24
N ASN A 206 22.34 9.54 7.13
CA ASN A 206 23.07 10.77 6.86
C ASN A 206 22.63 11.90 7.81
N TRP A 207 21.33 12.03 8.09
CA TRP A 207 20.82 12.99 9.08
C TRP A 207 21.36 12.69 10.48
N GLU A 208 21.40 11.43 10.90
CA GLU A 208 22.01 11.04 12.17
C GLU A 208 23.50 11.41 12.22
N ARG A 209 24.24 11.21 11.10
CA ARG A 209 25.66 11.57 11.02
C ARG A 209 25.90 13.09 11.03
N VAL A 210 25.03 13.87 10.40
CA VAL A 210 25.12 15.34 10.40
C VAL A 210 24.66 15.91 11.73
N GLY A 211 23.66 15.32 12.37
CA GLY A 211 23.18 15.71 13.69
C GLY A 211 24.15 15.39 14.82
N ASP A 212 24.89 14.29 14.69
CA ASP A 212 25.94 13.90 15.62
C ASP A 212 27.26 14.60 15.25
N ILE A 213 27.38 15.87 15.67
CA ILE A 213 28.61 16.65 15.47
C ILE A 213 29.78 15.93 16.11
N ARG A 214 30.70 15.47 15.30
CA ARG A 214 31.95 14.83 15.75
C ARG A 214 33.09 15.80 15.63
N PHE A 215 33.93 15.83 16.65
CA PHE A 215 35.09 16.67 16.69
C PHE A 215 36.35 15.81 16.59
N ALA A 216 37.24 16.15 15.68
CA ALA A 216 38.62 15.63 15.70
C ALA A 216 39.50 16.66 16.42
N VAL A 217 39.91 16.30 17.59
CA VAL A 217 40.85 17.09 18.36
C VAL A 217 42.27 16.55 18.08
N THR A 218 43.07 17.35 17.38
CA THR A 218 44.42 16.98 17.00
C THR A 218 45.41 17.82 17.80
N LEU A 219 46.29 17.15 18.50
CA LEU A 219 47.46 17.78 19.16
C LEU A 219 48.63 17.74 18.19
N ASN A 220 49.12 18.90 17.79
CA ASN A 220 50.31 19.01 16.97
C ASN A 220 51.58 19.00 17.85
N PRO A 221 52.69 18.37 17.40
CA PRO A 221 53.97 18.46 18.15
C PRO A 221 54.46 19.90 18.20
N ASP A 222 55.05 20.28 19.32
CA ASP A 222 55.64 21.59 19.50
C ASP A 222 56.68 21.88 18.42
N SER A 223 56.92 23.14 18.13
CA SER A 223 57.92 23.64 17.14
C SER A 223 59.33 23.08 17.36
N ASN A 224 59.61 22.50 18.51
CA ASN A 224 60.89 21.83 18.84
C ASN A 224 60.89 20.32 18.55
N GLY A 225 59.84 19.75 17.94
CA GLY A 225 59.79 18.35 17.56
C GLY A 225 59.63 17.35 18.71
N SER A 226 59.27 17.85 19.90
CA SER A 226 59.03 16.98 21.05
C SER A 226 57.74 16.20 20.84
N ALA A 227 57.80 14.88 20.93
CA ALA A 227 56.64 14.02 20.78
C ALA A 227 55.59 14.34 21.85
N VAL A 228 54.35 14.57 21.46
CA VAL A 228 53.23 14.78 22.39
C VAL A 228 53.13 13.55 23.32
N SER A 229 53.22 13.80 24.61
CA SER A 229 53.10 12.72 25.61
C SER A 229 51.67 12.14 25.53
N ARG A 230 51.56 10.80 25.62
CA ARG A 230 50.26 10.09 25.65
C ARG A 230 49.39 10.58 26.82
N GLU A 231 50.01 11.00 27.93
CA GLU A 231 49.34 11.55 29.12
C GLU A 231 48.68 12.90 28.82
N ASN A 232 49.36 13.77 28.05
CA ASN A 232 48.77 15.07 27.63
C ASN A 232 47.62 14.86 26.67
N ALA A 233 47.72 13.92 25.73
CA ALA A 233 46.61 13.59 24.83
C ALA A 233 45.39 13.03 25.59
N GLN A 234 45.62 12.23 26.62
CA GLN A 234 44.55 11.69 27.46
C GLN A 234 43.90 12.79 28.31
N ALA A 235 44.65 13.72 28.88
CA ALA A 235 44.15 14.84 29.66
C ALA A 235 43.24 15.74 28.81
N VAL A 236 43.66 16.05 27.59
CA VAL A 236 42.80 16.85 26.64
C VAL A 236 41.54 16.09 26.28
N ALA A 237 41.59 14.79 26.02
CA ALA A 237 40.41 13.99 25.71
C ALA A 237 39.43 13.91 26.89
N ASP A 238 39.95 13.84 28.14
CA ASP A 238 39.09 13.77 29.32
C ASP A 238 38.42 15.12 29.63
N GLU A 239 39.12 16.23 29.47
CA GLU A 239 38.53 17.57 29.58
C GLU A 239 37.52 17.86 28.46
N TRP A 240 37.82 17.44 27.24
CA TRP A 240 36.87 17.53 26.11
C TRP A 240 35.57 16.75 26.40
N LYS A 241 35.69 15.52 26.93
CA LYS A 241 34.53 14.71 27.34
C LYS A 241 33.70 15.39 28.43
N LYS A 242 34.31 16.07 29.38
CA LYS A 242 33.60 16.81 30.42
C LYS A 242 32.85 17.99 29.85
N ALA A 243 33.51 18.79 28.99
CA ALA A 243 32.87 19.92 28.32
C ALA A 243 31.67 19.53 27.48
N MET A 244 31.75 18.40 26.75
CA MET A 244 30.68 17.89 25.88
C MET A 244 29.51 17.23 26.65
N ARG A 245 29.70 16.82 27.90
CA ARG A 245 28.66 16.21 28.75
C ARG A 245 27.95 17.21 29.65
N SER A 246 28.39 18.45 29.68
CA SER A 246 27.80 19.51 30.49
C SER A 246 26.51 20.01 29.82
N ASP A 247 25.42 20.11 30.59
CA ASP A 247 24.14 20.73 30.13
C ASP A 247 24.26 22.27 29.93
N SER A 248 25.41 22.84 30.22
CA SER A 248 25.73 24.26 29.99
C SER A 248 26.81 24.39 28.92
N VAL A 249 26.76 25.47 28.13
CA VAL A 249 27.82 25.82 27.18
C VAL A 249 29.10 26.04 27.93
N CYS A 250 30.08 25.15 27.76
CA CYS A 250 31.40 25.26 28.38
C CYS A 250 32.45 25.58 27.32
N ASP A 251 33.24 26.61 27.58
CA ASP A 251 34.38 26.94 26.74
C ASP A 251 35.53 25.98 27.02
N PHE A 252 36.10 25.42 25.93
CA PHE A 252 37.29 24.58 26.03
C PHE A 252 38.55 25.45 25.84
N VAL A 253 39.33 25.55 26.88
CA VAL A 253 40.61 26.25 26.84
C VAL A 253 41.76 25.26 26.92
N SER A 254 42.63 25.21 25.91
CA SER A 254 43.81 24.35 25.85
C SER A 254 45.09 25.21 25.80
N VAL A 255 46.14 24.74 26.48
CA VAL A 255 47.47 25.29 26.41
C VAL A 255 48.29 24.35 25.49
N GLY A 256 48.67 24.87 24.31
CA GLY A 256 49.40 24.13 23.29
C GLY A 256 48.78 24.26 21.91
N ASP A 257 49.41 23.69 20.90
CA ASP A 257 48.91 23.70 19.52
C ASP A 257 47.83 22.60 19.32
N VAL A 258 46.61 22.94 19.65
CA VAL A 258 45.45 22.05 19.53
C VAL A 258 44.59 22.55 18.37
N SER A 259 44.37 21.73 17.36
CA SER A 259 43.41 22.02 16.30
C SER A 259 42.16 21.18 16.50
N VAL A 260 40.99 21.83 16.45
CA VAL A 260 39.68 21.20 16.52
C VAL A 260 39.03 21.32 15.14
N LYS A 261 38.80 20.17 14.49
CA LYS A 261 38.05 20.10 13.24
C LYS A 261 36.73 19.43 13.47
N VAL A 262 35.67 20.05 12.95
CA VAL A 262 34.33 19.43 12.92
C VAL A 262 34.32 18.40 11.80
N ILE A 263 34.00 17.15 12.13
CA ILE A 263 33.87 16.08 11.14
C ILE A 263 32.38 15.80 10.92
N GLY A 264 31.96 15.85 9.67
CA GLY A 264 30.58 15.50 9.26
C GLY A 264 29.70 16.69 8.91
N ALA A 265 30.07 17.93 9.29
CA ALA A 265 29.30 19.13 8.93
C ALA A 265 29.53 19.63 7.48
N GLU A 266 30.57 19.16 6.81
CA GLU A 266 30.95 19.61 5.45
C GLU A 266 30.48 18.66 4.32
N SER A 267 29.80 17.55 4.65
CA SER A 267 29.28 16.68 3.58
C SER A 267 27.95 17.23 3.07
N ASP A 268 27.96 17.74 1.85
CA ASP A 268 26.74 18.04 1.09
C ASP A 268 25.85 16.76 1.09
N MET A 269 24.64 16.89 1.61
CA MET A 269 23.67 15.81 1.52
C MET A 269 23.30 15.59 0.05
N PRO A 270 23.40 14.36 -0.46
CA PRO A 270 22.97 14.10 -1.83
C PRO A 270 21.49 14.47 -1.96
N ASP A 271 21.17 15.24 -2.99
CA ASP A 271 19.79 15.56 -3.34
C ASP A 271 19.05 14.28 -3.72
N CYS A 272 18.09 13.88 -2.89
CA CYS A 272 17.28 12.69 -3.08
C CYS A 272 15.90 13.01 -3.68
N ASP A 273 15.58 14.28 -3.96
CA ASP A 273 14.24 14.67 -4.42
C ASP A 273 13.89 14.03 -5.77
N ILE A 274 14.77 14.14 -6.75
CA ILE A 274 14.54 13.59 -8.09
C ILE A 274 14.35 12.05 -8.07
N PRO A 275 15.25 11.24 -7.49
CA PRO A 275 15.07 9.79 -7.48
C PRO A 275 13.84 9.35 -6.65
N VAL A 276 13.54 9.99 -5.53
CA VAL A 276 12.34 9.71 -4.73
C VAL A 276 11.09 10.00 -5.54
N ARG A 277 11.05 11.15 -6.20
CA ARG A 277 9.92 11.55 -7.05
C ARG A 277 9.66 10.53 -8.17
N HIS A 278 10.68 10.11 -8.90
CA HIS A 278 10.51 9.10 -9.96
C HIS A 278 10.02 7.74 -9.44
N ILE A 279 10.46 7.34 -8.26
CA ILE A 279 9.99 6.11 -7.64
C ILE A 279 8.51 6.24 -7.23
N LEU A 280 8.13 7.36 -6.63
CA LEU A 280 6.74 7.63 -6.27
C LEU A 280 5.84 7.70 -7.51
N GLU A 281 6.29 8.30 -8.61
CA GLU A 281 5.58 8.32 -9.89
C GLU A 281 5.29 6.91 -10.40
N GLN A 282 6.26 5.98 -10.32
CA GLN A 282 6.06 4.60 -10.72
C GLN A 282 5.07 3.85 -9.80
N ILE A 283 5.14 4.08 -8.48
CA ILE A 283 4.19 3.48 -7.52
C ILE A 283 2.78 3.96 -7.83
N ILE A 284 2.59 5.26 -8.00
CA ILE A 284 1.30 5.90 -8.27
C ILE A 284 0.74 5.45 -9.62
N ALA A 285 1.57 5.41 -10.66
CA ALA A 285 1.17 4.92 -11.98
C ALA A 285 0.73 3.46 -11.94
N LYS A 286 1.41 2.62 -11.16
CA LYS A 286 1.03 1.20 -10.98
C LYS A 286 -0.30 1.04 -10.25
N LEU A 287 -0.57 1.90 -9.25
CA LEU A 287 -1.82 1.87 -8.48
C LEU A 287 -2.99 2.52 -9.22
N GLY A 288 -2.72 3.28 -10.28
CA GLY A 288 -3.75 3.94 -11.10
C GLY A 288 -4.52 5.05 -10.38
N ILE A 289 -3.97 5.60 -9.30
CA ILE A 289 -4.61 6.67 -8.53
C ILE A 289 -3.97 8.02 -8.85
N PRO A 290 -4.75 9.08 -9.12
CA PRO A 290 -4.21 10.42 -9.32
C PRO A 290 -3.43 10.95 -8.12
N PRO A 291 -2.25 11.60 -8.32
CA PRO A 291 -1.42 12.11 -7.23
C PRO A 291 -2.14 13.08 -6.31
N PHE A 292 -3.01 13.94 -6.85
CA PHE A 292 -3.75 14.94 -6.07
C PHE A 292 -4.67 14.30 -5.02
N LEU A 293 -5.22 13.10 -5.27
CA LEU A 293 -6.00 12.36 -4.28
C LEU A 293 -5.17 11.87 -3.10
N LEU A 294 -3.86 11.75 -3.28
CA LEU A 294 -2.91 11.38 -2.21
C LEU A 294 -2.30 12.60 -1.51
N GLY A 295 -2.74 13.82 -1.86
CA GLY A 295 -2.20 15.06 -1.32
C GLY A 295 -0.82 15.43 -1.87
N ILE A 296 -0.43 14.85 -3.01
CA ILE A 296 0.84 15.13 -3.66
C ILE A 296 0.59 16.18 -4.75
N SER A 297 1.12 17.37 -4.54
CA SER A 297 1.03 18.48 -5.48
C SER A 297 2.22 18.45 -6.46
N TRP A 298 2.14 17.62 -7.48
CA TRP A 298 2.98 17.80 -8.65
C TRP A 298 2.29 18.77 -9.60
N SER A 299 3.07 19.54 -10.38
CA SER A 299 2.54 20.53 -11.32
C SER A 299 1.61 19.86 -12.34
N SER A 300 0.33 19.73 -11.99
CA SER A 300 -0.71 19.29 -12.89
C SER A 300 -1.60 20.49 -13.25
N THR A 301 -2.01 20.57 -14.51
CA THR A 301 -3.04 21.51 -14.92
C THR A 301 -4.42 20.97 -14.52
N GLU A 302 -5.39 21.87 -14.31
CA GLU A 302 -6.78 21.52 -14.03
C GLU A 302 -7.31 20.46 -15.00
N ARG A 303 -7.12 20.66 -16.29
CA ARG A 303 -7.51 19.72 -17.34
C ARG A 303 -6.87 18.33 -17.21
N MET A 304 -5.62 18.24 -16.78
CA MET A 304 -4.97 16.95 -16.52
C MET A 304 -5.61 16.25 -15.33
N SER A 305 -5.97 17.00 -14.28
CA SER A 305 -6.62 16.45 -13.10
C SER A 305 -8.00 15.90 -13.42
N GLU A 306 -8.79 16.57 -14.26
CA GLU A 306 -10.08 16.10 -14.77
C GLU A 306 -9.92 14.78 -15.56
N GLN A 307 -8.98 14.73 -16.51
CA GLN A 307 -8.73 13.51 -17.28
C GLN A 307 -8.28 12.33 -16.40
N GLN A 308 -7.46 12.58 -15.38
CA GLN A 308 -7.05 11.56 -14.43
C GLN A 308 -8.23 11.07 -13.58
N ALA A 309 -9.14 11.96 -13.20
CA ALA A 309 -10.37 11.61 -12.49
C ALA A 309 -11.30 10.73 -13.33
N ASP A 310 -11.43 11.00 -14.63
CA ASP A 310 -12.22 10.18 -15.56
C ASP A 310 -11.63 8.78 -15.72
N ILE A 311 -10.30 8.67 -15.82
CA ILE A 311 -9.61 7.38 -15.90
C ILE A 311 -9.85 6.58 -14.62
N LEU A 312 -9.70 7.20 -13.44
CA LEU A 312 -9.96 6.54 -12.16
C LEU A 312 -11.44 6.09 -12.07
N THR A 313 -12.38 6.90 -12.53
CA THR A 313 -13.80 6.53 -12.58
C THR A 313 -14.03 5.26 -13.39
N SER A 314 -13.34 5.11 -14.52
CA SER A 314 -13.40 3.90 -15.34
C SER A 314 -12.81 2.67 -14.63
N GLU A 315 -11.70 2.82 -13.90
CA GLU A 315 -11.12 1.76 -13.08
C GLU A 315 -12.06 1.33 -11.95
N LEU A 316 -12.67 2.29 -11.25
CA LEU A 316 -13.66 1.99 -10.21
C LEU A 316 -14.89 1.26 -10.78
N ALA A 317 -15.36 1.64 -11.97
CA ALA A 317 -16.44 0.94 -12.68
C ALA A 317 -16.05 -0.52 -13.00
N TYR A 318 -14.80 -0.76 -13.37
CA TYR A 318 -14.30 -2.12 -13.57
C TYR A 318 -14.36 -2.95 -12.27
N TYR A 319 -13.91 -2.42 -11.14
CA TYR A 319 -14.01 -3.14 -9.85
C TYR A 319 -15.47 -3.41 -9.45
N ARG A 320 -16.40 -2.49 -9.72
CA ARG A 320 -17.84 -2.73 -9.54
C ARG A 320 -18.32 -3.92 -10.34
N THR A 321 -17.93 -4.02 -11.61
CA THR A 321 -18.27 -5.16 -12.48
C THR A 321 -17.73 -6.49 -11.92
N VAL A 322 -16.54 -6.49 -11.30
CA VAL A 322 -15.97 -7.67 -10.66
C VAL A 322 -16.73 -8.06 -9.38
N LEU A 323 -17.28 -7.09 -8.65
CA LEU A 323 -18.03 -7.31 -7.41
C LEU A 323 -19.52 -7.69 -7.64
N GLU A 324 -20.10 -7.28 -8.75
CA GLU A 324 -21.52 -7.56 -9.07
C GLU A 324 -21.91 -9.05 -8.97
N PRO A 325 -21.14 -10.02 -9.48
CA PRO A 325 -21.48 -11.44 -9.33
C PRO A 325 -21.50 -11.89 -7.86
N VAL A 326 -20.64 -11.33 -7.03
CA VAL A 326 -20.56 -11.64 -5.59
C VAL A 326 -21.81 -11.13 -4.88
N ILE A 327 -22.15 -9.85 -5.10
CA ILE A 327 -23.35 -9.22 -4.53
C ILE A 327 -24.59 -9.98 -5.01
N THR A 328 -24.66 -10.29 -6.31
CA THR A 328 -25.77 -11.04 -6.91
C THR A 328 -25.93 -12.41 -6.27
N LYS A 329 -24.83 -13.15 -6.04
CA LYS A 329 -24.87 -14.46 -5.38
C LYS A 329 -25.44 -14.37 -3.96
N ILE A 330 -24.97 -13.39 -3.18
CA ILE A 330 -25.38 -13.20 -1.79
C ILE A 330 -26.85 -12.79 -1.72
N VAL A 331 -27.25 -11.78 -2.47
CA VAL A 331 -28.64 -11.26 -2.46
C VAL A 331 -29.62 -12.32 -2.98
N SER A 332 -29.28 -13.01 -4.09
CA SER A 332 -30.11 -14.11 -4.60
C SER A 332 -30.28 -15.24 -3.60
N ALA A 333 -29.21 -15.60 -2.86
CA ALA A 333 -29.29 -16.63 -1.83
C ALA A 333 -30.22 -16.20 -0.69
N HIS A 334 -30.07 -14.96 -0.21
CA HIS A 334 -30.93 -14.43 0.87
C HIS A 334 -32.41 -14.38 0.46
N LEU A 335 -32.72 -13.81 -0.69
CA LEU A 335 -34.12 -13.70 -1.18
C LEU A 335 -34.75 -15.07 -1.36
N LYS A 336 -34.02 -16.05 -1.93
CA LYS A 336 -34.50 -17.42 -2.08
C LYS A 336 -34.77 -18.12 -0.75
N MET A 337 -33.92 -17.91 0.25
CA MET A 337 -34.15 -18.45 1.62
C MET A 337 -35.39 -17.83 2.24
N CYS A 338 -35.65 -16.54 2.00
CA CYS A 338 -36.89 -15.88 2.44
C CYS A 338 -38.13 -16.22 1.60
N GLY A 339 -38.03 -17.14 0.61
CA GLY A 339 -39.15 -17.56 -0.23
C GLY A 339 -39.42 -16.68 -1.47
N TYR A 340 -38.56 -15.74 -1.79
CA TYR A 340 -38.71 -14.84 -2.94
C TYR A 340 -37.77 -15.25 -4.08
N ASN A 341 -38.28 -15.27 -5.31
CA ASN A 341 -37.48 -15.56 -6.49
C ASN A 341 -37.52 -14.40 -7.50
N ASP A 342 -37.60 -13.19 -6.97
CA ASP A 342 -37.72 -11.97 -7.75
C ASP A 342 -36.42 -11.60 -8.45
N SER A 343 -36.51 -10.98 -9.63
CA SER A 343 -35.37 -10.36 -10.29
C SER A 343 -35.04 -9.04 -9.60
N PHE A 344 -33.77 -8.72 -9.53
CA PHE A 344 -33.30 -7.47 -8.98
C PHE A 344 -32.15 -6.88 -9.82
N LYS A 345 -31.88 -5.60 -9.60
CA LYS A 345 -30.75 -4.88 -10.18
C LYS A 345 -29.92 -4.26 -9.07
N ILE A 346 -28.61 -4.17 -9.29
CA ILE A 346 -27.68 -3.47 -8.42
C ILE A 346 -27.50 -2.07 -9.02
N GLU A 347 -27.87 -1.04 -8.27
CA GLU A 347 -27.69 0.35 -8.66
C GLU A 347 -26.59 0.97 -7.79
N TRP A 348 -25.44 1.23 -8.41
CA TRP A 348 -24.33 1.87 -7.75
C TRP A 348 -24.53 3.38 -7.65
N ASP A 349 -24.10 3.96 -6.53
CA ASP A 349 -24.03 5.40 -6.39
C ASP A 349 -23.09 6.01 -7.44
N LYS A 350 -23.38 7.23 -7.86
CA LYS A 350 -22.53 7.93 -8.83
C LYS A 350 -21.17 8.20 -8.20
N ILE A 351 -20.08 7.84 -8.89
CA ILE A 351 -18.74 8.21 -8.50
C ILE A 351 -18.58 9.70 -8.76
N ASN A 352 -18.34 10.45 -7.71
CA ASN A 352 -18.18 11.90 -7.80
C ASN A 352 -16.80 12.29 -7.26
N LEU A 353 -15.89 12.59 -8.17
CA LEU A 353 -14.55 13.08 -7.87
C LEU A 353 -14.43 14.60 -8.03
N GLN A 354 -15.50 15.25 -8.48
CA GLN A 354 -15.56 16.69 -8.68
C GLN A 354 -15.96 17.43 -7.40
N ASP A 355 -15.58 18.69 -7.32
CA ASP A 355 -15.90 19.54 -6.19
C ASP A 355 -17.42 19.71 -6.05
N ALA A 356 -17.94 19.66 -4.82
CA ALA A 356 -19.38 19.75 -4.54
C ALA A 356 -20.03 21.05 -5.10
N VAL A 357 -19.22 22.09 -5.29
CA VAL A 357 -19.63 23.37 -5.87
C VAL A 357 -19.93 23.23 -7.36
N GLU A 358 -19.02 22.60 -8.12
CA GLU A 358 -19.21 22.37 -9.58
C GLU A 358 -20.40 21.44 -9.84
N LEU A 359 -20.56 20.40 -8.99
CA LEU A 359 -21.71 19.51 -9.09
C LEU A 359 -23.04 20.22 -8.83
N SER A 360 -23.07 21.15 -7.87
CA SER A 360 -24.24 21.99 -7.59
C SER A 360 -24.57 22.87 -8.78
N GLN A 361 -23.55 23.47 -9.40
CA GLN A 361 -23.69 24.29 -10.59
C GLN A 361 -24.16 23.47 -11.80
N ALA A 362 -23.62 22.30 -12.03
CA ALA A 362 -24.07 21.40 -13.10
C ALA A 362 -25.51 20.93 -12.91
N ARG A 363 -25.92 20.63 -11.67
CA ARG A 363 -27.34 20.31 -11.37
C ARG A 363 -28.30 21.49 -11.65
N LEU A 364 -27.87 22.69 -11.26
CA LEU A 364 -28.65 23.92 -11.55
C LEU A 364 -28.78 24.14 -13.06
N ASN A 365 -27.70 24.00 -13.80
CA ASN A 365 -27.70 24.15 -15.26
C ASN A 365 -28.58 23.11 -15.95
N ASN A 366 -28.51 21.83 -15.51
CA ASN A 366 -29.38 20.77 -16.03
C ASN A 366 -30.87 21.02 -15.72
N ALA A 367 -31.18 21.48 -14.50
CA ALA A 367 -32.54 21.82 -14.13
C ALA A 367 -33.08 23.00 -14.97
N ASN A 368 -32.27 24.00 -15.24
CA ASN A 368 -32.63 25.13 -16.10
C ASN A 368 -32.81 24.68 -17.56
N ALA A 369 -31.95 23.80 -18.09
CA ALA A 369 -32.11 23.23 -19.43
C ALA A 369 -33.42 22.46 -19.57
N MET A 370 -33.77 21.59 -18.62
CA MET A 370 -35.04 20.87 -18.60
C MET A 370 -36.25 21.78 -18.51
N ASN A 371 -36.17 22.90 -17.77
CA ASN A 371 -37.25 23.87 -17.70
C ASN A 371 -37.46 24.62 -19.04
N ILE A 372 -36.36 24.97 -19.71
CA ILE A 372 -36.41 25.61 -21.04
C ILE A 372 -36.98 24.62 -22.07
N GLU A 373 -36.57 23.37 -22.06
CA GLU A 373 -37.13 22.35 -22.96
C GLU A 373 -38.63 22.12 -22.73
N ARG A 374 -39.09 22.14 -21.46
CA ARG A 374 -40.51 22.07 -21.12
C ARG A 374 -41.29 23.30 -21.62
N GLN A 375 -40.73 24.49 -21.50
CA GLN A 375 -41.37 25.72 -21.99
C GLN A 375 -41.50 25.70 -23.51
N ILE A 376 -40.46 25.33 -24.23
CA ILE A 376 -40.48 25.21 -25.69
C ILE A 376 -41.48 24.13 -26.13
N GLY A 377 -41.53 22.98 -25.47
CA GLY A 377 -42.48 21.92 -25.76
C GLY A 377 -43.95 22.33 -25.49
N ALA A 378 -44.19 23.19 -24.49
CA ALA A 378 -45.54 23.74 -24.19
C ALA A 378 -45.97 24.83 -25.18
N GLU A 379 -45.03 25.64 -25.68
CA GLU A 379 -45.31 26.65 -26.72
C GLU A 379 -45.65 26.00 -28.06
N VAL A 380 -44.93 24.94 -28.46
CA VAL A 380 -45.21 24.19 -29.70
C VAL A 380 -46.56 23.46 -29.66
N GLN A 381 -47.04 23.04 -28.47
CA GLN A 381 -48.38 22.45 -28.33
C GLN A 381 -49.52 23.47 -28.32
N ASN A 382 -49.25 24.74 -28.06
CA ASN A 382 -50.29 25.81 -28.08
C ASN A 382 -50.41 26.50 -29.44
N GLU A 383 -49.47 26.29 -30.37
CA GLU A 383 -49.50 26.86 -31.73
C GLU A 383 -50.00 25.86 -32.79
N GLY A 384 -50.34 24.65 -32.47
CA GLY A 384 -50.91 23.62 -33.35
C GLY A 384 -52.31 23.23 -32.98
#